data_6ef6dc80dd2b7ff49913d32927468087
#
_entry.id   6ef6dc80dd2b7ff49913d32927468087
#
_cell.length_a   1.000
_cell.length_b   1.000
_cell.length_c   1.000
_cell.angle_alpha   90.00
_cell.angle_beta   90.00
_cell.angle_gamma   90.00
#
_symmetry.space_group_name_H-M   'P 1'
#
loop_
_entity.id
_entity.type
_entity.pdbx_description
1 polymer ?
#
loop_
_entity_poly.entity_id
_entity_poly.type
_entity_poly.pdbx_seq_one_letter_code
_entity_poly.pdbx_strand_id
1 'polypeptide(L)'
;MGKELNSDIVALTAMGQTIVVLNSVEATSELLDKRSSIYSGRAQIPAVTDKDMMDWGQGVVFLNNGDRWRRDQRMLHEALHKGVVPRYYPTQEKQIQALVGRLLNTPSTLEAFIQELRFIRHDLHHSAFGATLLYSTYGYLPTSPDDDWIIGAKFLVNFIPVLKYLPDWFPGTGWKRTLRNWRDHKEHTTAVPYNWTKEQIRNGTAVPSIVQNLLSAFPDYTPDTEDDVHIKLMSATMFGGGLETSIATASFFILAMVLYPEIALKIQEEVDQVLRTAERLPTMHDREQLPYVRNTLPELLRWQPVNPLAIPHAAMEDGEYKGCHIPKDSIVIGNTWAITRDENIYPDPECFNPDRFLDPTVPPAPAFGYGRRICPGSHFADANLFLLTSTLMYVFDIQRAVDETGQEIIPEIKMMMDSTVSWRPQAFPFVLKPRSEAHMKLVTSLNT
;
A
#
# COMPACT_ATOMS: atom_id res chain seq x y z
N MET A 1 10.96 1.55 -24.78
CA MET A 1 12.43 1.74 -24.64
C MET A 1 13.17 0.42 -24.41
N GLY A 2 12.94 -0.38 -23.36
CA GLY A 2 13.64 -1.68 -23.19
C GLY A 2 13.47 -2.65 -24.36
N LYS A 3 12.22 -2.85 -24.82
CA LYS A 3 11.93 -3.68 -26.01
C LYS A 3 12.59 -3.14 -27.28
N GLU A 4 12.60 -1.83 -27.50
CA GLU A 4 13.25 -1.18 -28.65
C GLU A 4 14.77 -1.29 -28.61
N LEU A 5 15.37 -1.23 -27.43
CA LEU A 5 16.81 -1.37 -27.22
C LEU A 5 17.26 -2.83 -27.10
N ASN A 6 16.33 -3.78 -27.11
CA ASN A 6 16.57 -5.20 -26.85
C ASN A 6 17.45 -5.43 -25.61
N SER A 7 17.13 -4.72 -24.52
CA SER A 7 17.89 -4.76 -23.28
C SER A 7 16.99 -4.86 -22.07
N ASP A 8 17.37 -5.70 -21.12
CA ASP A 8 16.71 -5.86 -19.82
C ASP A 8 17.13 -4.78 -18.80
N ILE A 9 18.11 -3.96 -19.15
CA ILE A 9 18.55 -2.80 -18.39
C ILE A 9 18.62 -1.58 -19.29
N VAL A 10 18.09 -0.46 -18.84
CA VAL A 10 18.17 0.82 -19.53
C VAL A 10 18.69 1.87 -18.56
N ALA A 11 19.70 2.61 -18.96
CA ALA A 11 20.22 3.72 -18.18
C ALA A 11 20.01 5.05 -18.91
N LEU A 12 19.71 6.08 -18.15
CA LEU A 12 19.67 7.45 -18.62
C LEU A 12 20.33 8.37 -17.59
N THR A 13 21.03 9.39 -18.05
CA THR A 13 21.63 10.39 -17.19
C THR A 13 21.03 11.75 -17.51
N ALA A 14 20.46 12.39 -16.49
CA ALA A 14 19.89 13.72 -16.60
C ALA A 14 20.34 14.57 -15.42
N MET A 15 20.84 15.78 -15.70
CA MET A 15 21.30 16.75 -14.69
C MET A 15 22.33 16.15 -13.71
N GLY A 16 23.21 15.27 -14.17
CA GLY A 16 24.23 14.60 -13.36
C GLY A 16 23.73 13.39 -12.56
N GLN A 17 22.43 13.09 -12.57
CA GLN A 17 21.86 11.91 -11.92
C GLN A 17 21.69 10.78 -12.93
N THR A 18 22.30 9.63 -12.63
CA THR A 18 22.09 8.40 -13.40
C THR A 18 20.91 7.63 -12.84
N ILE A 19 19.98 7.23 -13.73
CA ILE A 19 18.82 6.39 -13.42
C ILE A 19 18.97 5.10 -14.23
N VAL A 20 18.89 3.98 -13.54
CA VAL A 20 18.98 2.64 -14.11
C VAL A 20 17.65 1.92 -13.91
N VAL A 21 17.01 1.48 -14.99
CA VAL A 21 15.73 0.79 -14.99
C VAL A 21 15.93 -0.67 -15.34
N LEU A 22 15.51 -1.56 -14.46
CA LEU A 22 15.61 -3.01 -14.58
C LEU A 22 14.26 -3.56 -15.06
N ASN A 23 14.22 -4.11 -16.27
CA ASN A 23 12.99 -4.52 -16.95
C ASN A 23 12.73 -6.03 -16.94
N SER A 24 13.58 -6.83 -16.29
CA SER A 24 13.43 -8.28 -16.22
C SER A 24 13.53 -8.79 -14.79
N VAL A 25 12.95 -9.97 -14.54
CA VAL A 25 13.13 -10.72 -13.28
C VAL A 25 14.60 -11.04 -13.05
N GLU A 26 15.34 -11.39 -14.10
CA GLU A 26 16.78 -11.70 -14.00
C GLU A 26 17.56 -10.50 -13.48
N ALA A 27 17.39 -9.31 -14.08
CA ALA A 27 18.10 -8.09 -13.69
C ALA A 27 17.75 -7.67 -12.26
N THR A 28 16.46 -7.71 -11.89
CA THR A 28 16.01 -7.35 -10.53
C THR A 28 16.51 -8.34 -9.49
N SER A 29 16.44 -9.65 -9.77
CA SER A 29 16.95 -10.68 -8.86
C SER A 29 18.46 -10.57 -8.67
N GLU A 30 19.22 -10.37 -9.76
CA GLU A 30 20.67 -10.24 -9.67
C GLU A 30 21.10 -9.00 -8.88
N LEU A 31 20.51 -7.83 -9.15
CA LEU A 31 20.96 -6.58 -8.55
C LEU A 31 20.27 -6.30 -7.21
N LEU A 32 18.93 -6.41 -7.14
CA LEU A 32 18.18 -5.98 -5.96
C LEU A 32 18.06 -7.08 -4.88
N ASP A 33 18.13 -8.38 -5.25
CA ASP A 33 18.09 -9.48 -4.29
C ASP A 33 19.51 -9.96 -3.94
N LYS A 34 20.24 -10.54 -4.89
CA LYS A 34 21.55 -11.14 -4.62
C LYS A 34 22.61 -10.13 -4.24
N ARG A 35 22.64 -8.95 -4.90
CA ARG A 35 23.56 -7.85 -4.60
C ARG A 35 22.90 -6.75 -3.78
N SER A 36 21.91 -7.09 -2.98
CA SER A 36 21.17 -6.11 -2.14
C SER A 36 22.04 -5.35 -1.16
N SER A 37 23.25 -5.82 -0.83
CA SER A 37 24.22 -5.04 -0.04
C SER A 37 24.62 -3.74 -0.72
N ILE A 38 24.74 -3.75 -2.05
CA ILE A 38 25.14 -2.59 -2.87
C ILE A 38 23.90 -1.77 -3.27
N TYR A 39 22.81 -2.44 -3.66
CA TYR A 39 21.64 -1.80 -4.28
C TYR A 39 20.43 -1.62 -3.34
N SER A 40 20.64 -1.64 -2.02
CA SER A 40 19.58 -1.36 -1.05
C SER A 40 19.62 0.05 -0.46
N GLY A 41 20.40 0.96 -1.01
CA GLY A 41 20.33 2.39 -0.70
C GLY A 41 18.99 3.00 -1.10
N ARG A 42 18.78 4.25 -0.71
CA ARG A 42 17.60 5.05 -1.09
C ARG A 42 18.05 6.39 -1.66
N ALA A 43 17.42 6.77 -2.77
CA ALA A 43 17.61 8.09 -3.34
C ALA A 43 17.17 9.15 -2.33
N GLN A 44 18.05 10.10 -2.05
CA GLN A 44 17.74 11.21 -1.18
C GLN A 44 17.05 12.29 -2.01
N ILE A 45 15.79 12.54 -1.74
CA ILE A 45 14.95 13.53 -2.43
C ILE A 45 14.90 14.78 -1.55
N PRO A 46 15.64 15.86 -1.88
CA PRO A 46 15.81 17.01 -0.98
C PRO A 46 14.50 17.56 -0.40
N ALA A 47 13.45 17.78 -1.21
CA ALA A 47 12.17 18.27 -0.71
C ALA A 47 11.55 17.37 0.35
N VAL A 48 11.78 16.05 0.27
CA VAL A 48 11.20 15.06 1.17
C VAL A 48 12.09 14.75 2.35
N THR A 49 13.40 14.56 2.12
CA THR A 49 14.33 14.03 3.13
C THR A 49 15.08 15.09 3.93
N ASP A 50 15.17 16.34 3.42
CA ASP A 50 15.89 17.42 4.11
C ASP A 50 15.11 17.89 5.35
N LYS A 51 15.81 18.03 6.48
CA LYS A 51 15.25 18.42 7.79
C LYS A 51 14.59 19.80 7.79
N ASP A 52 15.04 20.70 6.93
CA ASP A 52 14.50 22.05 6.82
C ASP A 52 13.29 22.15 5.87
N MET A 53 12.90 21.00 5.26
CA MET A 53 11.78 20.86 4.33
C MET A 53 10.72 19.93 4.94
N MET A 54 10.40 18.79 4.30
CA MET A 54 9.39 17.87 4.84
C MET A 54 9.91 16.96 5.97
N ASP A 55 11.22 16.78 6.08
CA ASP A 55 11.89 16.02 7.14
C ASP A 55 11.43 14.56 7.28
N TRP A 56 11.25 13.85 6.18
CA TRP A 56 11.00 12.39 6.18
C TRP A 56 12.28 11.55 6.13
N GLY A 57 13.47 12.19 6.01
CA GLY A 57 14.75 11.48 5.85
C GLY A 57 15.09 10.52 6.99
N GLN A 58 14.47 10.72 8.16
CA GLN A 58 14.61 9.85 9.33
C GLN A 58 13.67 8.63 9.28
N GLY A 59 12.70 8.60 8.37
CA GLY A 59 11.78 7.47 8.21
C GLY A 59 12.44 6.25 7.55
N VAL A 60 12.09 5.05 8.00
CA VAL A 60 12.70 3.77 7.56
C VAL A 60 12.73 3.57 6.04
N VAL A 61 11.77 4.16 5.32
CA VAL A 61 11.69 4.09 3.85
C VAL A 61 12.85 4.81 3.18
N PHE A 62 13.34 5.92 3.77
CA PHE A 62 14.39 6.77 3.21
C PHE A 62 15.78 6.51 3.80
N LEU A 63 15.88 5.75 4.88
CA LEU A 63 17.17 5.39 5.47
C LEU A 63 18.00 4.54 4.51
N ASN A 64 19.28 4.88 4.36
CA ASN A 64 20.23 4.01 3.69
C ASN A 64 20.49 2.72 4.52
N ASN A 65 21.03 1.69 3.86
CA ASN A 65 21.42 0.46 4.53
C ASN A 65 22.54 0.74 5.54
N GLY A 66 22.21 0.66 6.83
CA GLY A 66 23.09 0.92 7.97
C GLY A 66 22.52 0.31 9.24
N ASP A 67 23.18 0.52 10.39
CA ASP A 67 22.77 -0.09 11.67
C ASP A 67 21.38 0.33 12.10
N ARG A 68 21.07 1.62 11.93
CA ARG A 68 19.75 2.16 12.24
C ARG A 68 18.67 1.50 11.39
N TRP A 69 18.86 1.46 10.06
CA TRP A 69 17.90 0.82 9.17
C TRP A 69 17.71 -0.67 9.51
N ARG A 70 18.81 -1.39 9.83
CA ARG A 70 18.73 -2.81 10.26
C ARG A 70 17.94 -2.98 11.55
N ARG A 71 18.07 -2.03 12.49
CA ARG A 71 17.31 -2.02 13.73
C ARG A 71 15.82 -1.81 13.46
N ASP A 72 15.47 -0.78 12.70
CA ASP A 72 14.08 -0.48 12.33
C ASP A 72 13.42 -1.64 11.56
N GLN A 73 14.17 -2.28 10.64
CA GLN A 73 13.69 -3.47 9.93
C GLN A 73 13.42 -4.66 10.86
N ARG A 74 14.23 -4.89 11.86
CA ARG A 74 13.95 -5.95 12.87
C ARG A 74 12.68 -5.64 13.65
N MET A 75 12.50 -4.41 14.08
CA MET A 75 11.29 -3.99 14.79
C MET A 75 10.03 -4.20 13.94
N LEU A 76 10.08 -3.80 12.66
CA LEU A 76 8.98 -4.03 11.71
C LEU A 76 8.72 -5.53 11.49
N HIS A 77 9.77 -6.32 11.38
CA HIS A 77 9.65 -7.77 11.24
C HIS A 77 8.99 -8.40 12.46
N GLU A 78 9.42 -8.05 13.68
CA GLU A 78 8.81 -8.52 14.91
C GLU A 78 7.32 -8.17 15.02
N ALA A 79 6.91 -7.03 14.46
CA ALA A 79 5.52 -6.58 14.46
C ALA A 79 4.65 -7.19 13.36
N LEU A 80 5.22 -7.55 12.19
CA LEU A 80 4.46 -7.84 10.97
C LEU A 80 4.82 -9.16 10.26
N HIS A 81 5.71 -9.99 10.82
CA HIS A 81 6.02 -11.27 10.18
C HIS A 81 4.83 -12.24 10.20
N LYS A 82 4.83 -13.23 9.31
CA LYS A 82 3.75 -14.18 9.08
C LYS A 82 3.17 -14.80 10.37
N GLY A 83 4.01 -15.11 11.36
CA GLY A 83 3.58 -15.73 12.62
C GLY A 83 2.90 -14.77 13.60
N VAL A 84 3.06 -13.45 13.43
CA VAL A 84 2.45 -12.42 14.29
C VAL A 84 1.17 -11.85 13.69
N VAL A 85 1.07 -11.75 12.37
CA VAL A 85 -0.09 -11.17 11.67
C VAL A 85 -1.43 -11.77 12.12
N PRO A 86 -1.56 -13.07 12.46
CA PRO A 86 -2.80 -13.63 12.99
C PRO A 86 -3.37 -12.91 14.22
N ARG A 87 -2.55 -12.21 15.00
CA ARG A 87 -3.03 -11.40 16.14
C ARG A 87 -3.94 -10.24 15.71
N TYR A 88 -3.82 -9.79 14.45
CA TYR A 88 -4.61 -8.68 13.91
C TYR A 88 -5.87 -9.14 13.19
N TYR A 89 -6.04 -10.44 12.92
CA TYR A 89 -7.22 -10.96 12.22
C TYR A 89 -8.55 -10.54 12.83
N PRO A 90 -8.76 -10.61 14.16
CA PRO A 90 -10.03 -10.18 14.74
C PRO A 90 -10.33 -8.70 14.49
N THR A 91 -9.29 -7.85 14.48
CA THR A 91 -9.43 -6.43 14.15
C THR A 91 -9.76 -6.23 12.67
N GLN A 92 -9.07 -6.93 11.78
CA GLN A 92 -9.32 -6.86 10.34
C GLN A 92 -10.74 -7.33 9.99
N GLU A 93 -11.17 -8.47 10.54
CA GLU A 93 -12.51 -9.01 10.36
C GLU A 93 -13.59 -8.03 10.83
N LYS A 94 -13.43 -7.48 12.04
CA LYS A 94 -14.36 -6.49 12.59
C LYS A 94 -14.47 -5.23 11.72
N GLN A 95 -13.35 -4.72 11.20
CA GLN A 95 -13.34 -3.52 10.38
C GLN A 95 -13.93 -3.75 8.97
N ILE A 96 -13.68 -4.91 8.38
CA ILE A 96 -14.30 -5.29 7.10
C ILE A 96 -15.81 -5.50 7.27
N GLN A 97 -16.25 -6.12 8.36
CA GLN A 97 -17.67 -6.26 8.70
C GLN A 97 -18.35 -4.88 8.81
N ALA A 98 -17.73 -3.94 9.54
CA ALA A 98 -18.24 -2.58 9.66
C ALA A 98 -18.28 -1.84 8.31
N LEU A 99 -17.28 -2.07 7.43
CA LEU A 99 -17.26 -1.52 6.07
C LEU A 99 -18.47 -1.97 5.27
N VAL A 100 -18.73 -3.26 5.17
CA VAL A 100 -19.86 -3.77 4.37
C VAL A 100 -21.20 -3.27 4.91
N GLY A 101 -21.32 -3.05 6.24
CA GLY A 101 -22.48 -2.42 6.84
C GLY A 101 -22.72 -0.98 6.35
N ARG A 102 -21.65 -0.20 6.20
CA ARG A 102 -21.73 1.17 5.67
C ARG A 102 -22.03 1.16 4.17
N LEU A 103 -21.40 0.27 3.41
CA LEU A 103 -21.60 0.15 1.96
C LEU A 103 -23.05 -0.16 1.57
N LEU A 104 -23.84 -0.75 2.45
CA LEU A 104 -25.29 -0.91 2.21
C LEU A 104 -26.04 0.40 1.93
N ASN A 105 -25.54 1.52 2.48
CA ASN A 105 -26.16 2.84 2.37
C ASN A 105 -25.30 3.86 1.60
N THR A 106 -24.18 3.41 1.03
CA THR A 106 -23.22 4.28 0.33
C THR A 106 -23.55 4.30 -1.17
N PRO A 107 -23.48 5.45 -1.85
CA PRO A 107 -23.63 5.53 -3.29
C PRO A 107 -22.63 4.65 -4.03
N SER A 108 -23.06 4.00 -5.10
CA SER A 108 -22.21 3.13 -5.93
C SER A 108 -21.30 3.94 -6.86
N THR A 109 -20.42 4.77 -6.28
CA THR A 109 -19.35 5.49 -6.99
C THR A 109 -17.99 5.11 -6.43
N LEU A 110 -16.96 5.16 -7.25
CA LEU A 110 -15.60 4.83 -6.80
C LEU A 110 -15.13 5.80 -5.70
N GLU A 111 -15.48 7.07 -5.81
CA GLU A 111 -15.16 8.08 -4.81
C GLU A 111 -15.80 7.75 -3.46
N ALA A 112 -17.10 7.41 -3.46
CA ALA A 112 -17.81 7.05 -2.24
C ALA A 112 -17.24 5.76 -1.63
N PHE A 113 -16.91 4.76 -2.44
CA PHE A 113 -16.23 3.54 -2.00
C PHE A 113 -14.85 3.84 -1.41
N ILE A 114 -14.03 4.66 -2.07
CA ILE A 114 -12.73 5.11 -1.56
C ILE A 114 -12.89 5.86 -0.24
N GLN A 115 -13.91 6.72 -0.15
CA GLN A 115 -14.21 7.43 1.09
C GLN A 115 -14.53 6.46 2.23
N GLU A 116 -15.32 5.43 2.01
CA GLU A 116 -15.59 4.42 3.04
C GLU A 116 -14.34 3.61 3.42
N LEU A 117 -13.40 3.42 2.51
CA LEU A 117 -12.12 2.80 2.82
C LEU A 117 -11.17 3.74 3.59
N ARG A 118 -11.18 5.04 3.27
CA ARG A 118 -10.38 6.08 3.93
C ARG A 118 -11.00 6.55 5.23
N PHE A 119 -12.35 6.63 5.24
CA PHE A 119 -13.08 7.51 6.12
C PHE A 119 -13.05 7.06 7.59
N ILE A 120 -12.84 8.06 8.42
CA ILE A 120 -12.91 8.04 9.86
C ILE A 120 -13.99 9.05 10.23
N ARG A 121 -15.22 8.59 10.44
CA ARG A 121 -16.31 9.46 10.84
C ARG A 121 -16.28 9.76 12.33
N HIS A 122 -16.58 11.00 12.71
CA HIS A 122 -16.58 11.48 14.10
C HIS A 122 -17.55 10.72 15.02
N ASP A 123 -18.61 10.16 14.48
CA ASP A 123 -19.72 9.55 15.25
C ASP A 123 -19.78 8.02 15.20
N LEU A 124 -19.03 7.39 14.30
CA LEU A 124 -19.02 5.94 14.14
C LEU A 124 -17.58 5.47 13.89
N HIS A 125 -17.00 4.82 14.82
CA HIS A 125 -15.61 4.35 14.96
C HIS A 125 -15.01 3.48 13.83
N HIS A 126 -15.29 3.72 12.55
CA HIS A 126 -15.02 2.69 11.54
C HIS A 126 -14.65 3.24 10.16
N SER A 127 -13.39 3.18 9.85
CA SER A 127 -12.88 3.08 8.45
C SER A 127 -12.23 1.72 8.29
N ALA A 128 -12.43 1.02 7.15
CA ALA A 128 -11.94 -0.35 7.04
C ALA A 128 -10.42 -0.42 7.07
N PHE A 129 -9.72 0.26 6.16
CA PHE A 129 -8.26 0.21 6.13
C PHE A 129 -7.62 1.21 7.07
N GLY A 130 -8.13 2.44 7.12
CA GLY A 130 -7.62 3.47 8.00
C GLY A 130 -7.75 3.08 9.48
N ALA A 131 -8.93 2.63 9.92
CA ALA A 131 -9.13 2.18 11.29
C ALA A 131 -8.39 0.88 11.59
N THR A 132 -8.33 -0.09 10.65
CA THR A 132 -7.54 -1.30 10.84
C THR A 132 -6.07 -0.97 11.10
N LEU A 133 -5.49 -0.09 10.30
CA LEU A 133 -4.09 0.30 10.43
C LEU A 133 -3.85 1.15 11.67
N LEU A 134 -4.71 2.15 11.94
CA LEU A 134 -4.59 2.99 13.14
C LEU A 134 -4.80 2.18 14.42
N TYR A 135 -5.82 1.33 14.46
CA TYR A 135 -6.07 0.50 15.62
C TYR A 135 -4.97 -0.54 15.81
N SER A 136 -4.53 -1.21 14.75
CA SER A 136 -3.44 -2.18 14.84
C SER A 136 -2.10 -1.53 15.19
N THR A 137 -1.85 -0.32 14.67
CA THR A 137 -0.58 0.39 14.90
C THR A 137 -0.54 1.10 16.25
N TYR A 138 -1.60 1.86 16.57
CA TYR A 138 -1.63 2.77 17.71
C TYR A 138 -2.63 2.37 18.80
N GLY A 139 -3.57 1.47 18.51
CA GLY A 139 -4.77 1.27 19.33
C GLY A 139 -5.72 2.48 19.31
N TYR A 140 -5.55 3.41 18.38
CA TYR A 140 -6.22 4.70 18.26
C TYR A 140 -7.32 4.66 17.22
N LEU A 141 -8.45 5.28 17.51
CA LEU A 141 -9.54 5.54 16.58
C LEU A 141 -9.63 7.06 16.37
N PRO A 142 -9.41 7.56 15.14
CA PRO A 142 -9.33 8.99 14.90
C PRO A 142 -10.66 9.71 14.95
N THR A 143 -10.58 11.01 15.20
CA THR A 143 -11.71 11.90 15.41
C THR A 143 -11.90 12.98 14.34
N SER A 144 -11.02 13.04 13.30
CA SER A 144 -11.12 14.05 12.23
C SER A 144 -10.75 13.47 10.83
N PRO A 145 -11.40 13.95 9.74
CA PRO A 145 -11.21 13.47 8.38
C PRO A 145 -10.11 14.18 7.56
N ASP A 146 -9.43 15.19 8.09
CA ASP A 146 -8.61 16.13 7.30
C ASP A 146 -7.11 15.76 7.18
N ASP A 147 -6.80 14.47 7.04
CA ASP A 147 -5.41 14.00 6.96
C ASP A 147 -5.00 13.67 5.51
N ASP A 148 -4.66 14.69 4.72
CA ASP A 148 -4.14 14.51 3.36
C ASP A 148 -2.62 14.25 3.34
N TRP A 149 -2.23 13.04 2.89
CA TRP A 149 -0.84 12.61 2.72
C TRP A 149 -0.45 12.61 1.24
N ILE A 150 -0.21 13.77 0.65
CA ILE A 150 0.25 13.86 -0.74
C ILE A 150 1.68 14.37 -0.79
N ILE A 151 2.59 13.52 -1.20
CA ILE A 151 4.00 13.87 -1.41
C ILE A 151 4.19 14.35 -2.85
N GLY A 152 4.39 15.66 -3.02
CA GLY A 152 4.71 16.24 -4.32
C GLY A 152 6.21 16.16 -4.66
N ALA A 153 6.61 15.25 -5.54
CA ALA A 153 7.97 15.24 -6.09
C ALA A 153 8.21 16.34 -7.17
N LYS A 154 7.36 17.36 -7.22
CA LYS A 154 7.31 18.37 -8.30
C LYS A 154 8.24 19.57 -8.10
N PHE A 155 9.10 19.58 -7.07
CA PHE A 155 9.89 20.76 -6.74
C PHE A 155 11.27 20.75 -7.42
N LEU A 156 11.66 21.87 -8.04
CA LEU A 156 12.97 22.05 -8.68
C LEU A 156 14.15 21.79 -7.74
N VAL A 157 13.98 21.98 -6.45
CA VAL A 157 15.00 21.69 -5.43
C VAL A 157 15.43 20.21 -5.42
N ASN A 158 14.60 19.30 -5.91
CA ASN A 158 14.94 17.89 -6.03
C ASN A 158 16.00 17.63 -7.11
N PHE A 159 16.08 18.50 -8.10
CA PHE A 159 17.05 18.44 -9.21
C PHE A 159 18.19 19.41 -9.03
N ILE A 160 17.97 20.53 -8.35
CA ILE A 160 18.94 21.59 -8.11
C ILE A 160 18.98 21.88 -6.59
N PRO A 161 19.66 21.04 -5.80
CA PRO A 161 19.64 21.12 -4.32
C PRO A 161 20.12 22.45 -3.76
N VAL A 162 20.97 23.20 -4.49
CA VAL A 162 21.45 24.52 -4.09
C VAL A 162 20.31 25.54 -3.89
N LEU A 163 19.16 25.34 -4.54
CA LEU A 163 17.99 26.21 -4.38
C LEU A 163 17.48 26.29 -2.92
N LYS A 164 17.80 25.29 -2.10
CA LYS A 164 17.44 25.31 -0.67
C LYS A 164 18.05 26.48 0.10
N TYR A 165 19.19 26.99 -0.35
CA TYR A 165 19.89 28.11 0.31
C TYR A 165 19.36 29.49 -0.09
N LEU A 166 18.46 29.61 -1.07
CA LEU A 166 17.84 30.89 -1.41
C LEU A 166 17.08 31.45 -0.19
N PRO A 167 17.17 32.77 0.09
CA PRO A 167 16.38 33.36 1.16
C PRO A 167 14.89 33.30 0.88
N ASP A 168 14.06 33.24 1.91
CA ASP A 168 12.59 33.12 1.77
C ASP A 168 11.92 34.29 1.06
N TRP A 169 12.55 35.47 1.09
CA TRP A 169 12.08 36.67 0.40
C TRP A 169 12.38 36.68 -1.12
N PHE A 170 13.22 35.75 -1.60
CA PHE A 170 13.59 35.70 -3.01
C PHE A 170 12.38 35.28 -3.89
N PRO A 171 12.17 35.95 -5.05
CA PRO A 171 11.07 35.57 -5.95
C PRO A 171 11.13 34.10 -6.35
N GLY A 172 10.00 33.40 -6.29
CA GLY A 172 9.91 32.00 -6.66
C GLY A 172 10.19 30.99 -5.52
N THR A 173 10.43 31.44 -4.27
CA THR A 173 10.69 30.57 -3.11
C THR A 173 9.44 30.12 -2.35
N GLY A 174 8.24 30.44 -2.84
CA GLY A 174 6.95 30.07 -2.21
C GLY A 174 6.81 28.57 -1.89
N TRP A 175 7.49 27.71 -2.66
CA TRP A 175 7.55 26.27 -2.42
C TRP A 175 8.15 25.91 -1.04
N LYS A 176 9.04 26.70 -0.49
CA LYS A 176 9.60 26.47 0.86
C LYS A 176 8.52 26.55 1.94
N ARG A 177 7.62 27.52 1.84
CA ARG A 177 6.50 27.65 2.77
C ARG A 177 5.56 26.44 2.65
N THR A 178 5.28 25.99 1.43
CA THR A 178 4.49 24.79 1.20
C THR A 178 5.11 23.55 1.86
N LEU A 179 6.43 23.33 1.67
CA LEU A 179 7.12 22.20 2.29
C LEU A 179 7.17 22.27 3.82
N ARG A 180 7.30 23.47 4.38
CA ARG A 180 7.24 23.67 5.84
C ARG A 180 5.82 23.39 6.37
N ASN A 181 4.79 23.87 5.71
CA ASN A 181 3.41 23.55 6.09
C ASN A 181 3.17 22.02 6.07
N TRP A 182 3.68 21.32 5.06
CA TRP A 182 3.60 19.86 5.02
C TRP A 182 4.39 19.17 6.12
N ARG A 183 5.56 19.71 6.50
CA ARG A 183 6.31 19.21 7.66
C ARG A 183 5.50 19.39 8.95
N ASP A 184 4.92 20.57 9.16
CA ASP A 184 4.15 20.86 10.36
C ASP A 184 2.90 19.95 10.42
N HIS A 185 2.26 19.71 9.28
CA HIS A 185 1.16 18.75 9.15
C HIS A 185 1.62 17.31 9.45
N LYS A 186 2.75 16.88 8.88
CA LYS A 186 3.38 15.58 9.19
C LYS A 186 3.62 15.44 10.71
N GLU A 187 4.22 16.43 11.35
CA GLU A 187 4.48 16.37 12.79
C GLU A 187 3.18 16.22 13.59
N HIS A 188 2.15 16.98 13.24
CA HIS A 188 0.86 16.89 13.90
C HIS A 188 0.24 15.49 13.74
N THR A 189 0.11 15.01 12.50
CA THR A 189 -0.55 13.73 12.19
C THR A 189 0.21 12.51 12.73
N THR A 190 1.53 12.57 12.81
CA THR A 190 2.33 11.51 13.40
C THR A 190 2.33 11.55 14.93
N ALA A 191 2.29 12.74 15.51
CA ALA A 191 2.37 12.92 16.96
C ALA A 191 1.05 12.61 17.68
N VAL A 192 -0.11 12.99 17.10
CA VAL A 192 -1.40 12.83 17.75
C VAL A 192 -1.70 11.38 18.15
N PRO A 193 -1.77 10.40 17.24
CA PRO A 193 -2.10 9.02 17.63
C PRO A 193 -0.98 8.38 18.46
N TYR A 194 0.28 8.74 18.22
CA TYR A 194 1.41 8.25 18.97
C TYR A 194 1.37 8.67 20.44
N ASN A 195 1.19 9.97 20.69
CA ASN A 195 1.10 10.53 22.04
C ASN A 195 -0.15 10.04 22.79
N TRP A 196 -1.28 9.90 22.09
CA TRP A 196 -2.47 9.30 22.64
C TRP A 196 -2.20 7.87 23.15
N THR A 197 -1.52 7.03 22.34
CA THR A 197 -1.15 5.68 22.74
C THR A 197 -0.24 5.68 23.98
N LYS A 198 0.74 6.58 24.03
CA LYS A 198 1.62 6.75 25.20
C LYS A 198 0.84 7.13 26.46
N GLU A 199 -0.17 7.95 26.32
CA GLU A 199 -1.06 8.33 27.43
C GLU A 199 -1.90 7.16 27.89
N GLN A 200 -2.48 6.37 26.97
CA GLN A 200 -3.22 5.15 27.33
C GLN A 200 -2.32 4.13 28.08
N ILE A 201 -1.07 3.97 27.64
CA ILE A 201 -0.11 3.11 28.34
C ILE A 201 0.13 3.61 29.77
N ARG A 202 0.35 4.91 29.94
CA ARG A 202 0.55 5.51 31.29
C ARG A 202 -0.65 5.32 32.21
N ASN A 203 -1.86 5.39 31.65
CA ASN A 203 -3.11 5.24 32.38
C ASN A 203 -3.51 3.77 32.60
N GLY A 204 -2.78 2.79 32.03
CA GLY A 204 -3.12 1.37 32.11
C GLY A 204 -4.37 0.98 31.28
N THR A 205 -4.79 1.82 30.36
CA THR A 205 -5.97 1.64 29.48
C THR A 205 -5.62 1.34 28.02
N ALA A 206 -4.33 1.16 27.71
CA ALA A 206 -3.88 0.88 26.37
C ALA A 206 -4.44 -0.46 25.85
N VAL A 207 -5.02 -0.43 24.67
CA VAL A 207 -5.38 -1.66 23.95
C VAL A 207 -4.15 -2.23 23.24
N PRO A 208 -4.08 -3.58 23.05
CA PRO A 208 -2.97 -4.21 22.33
C PRO A 208 -2.77 -3.59 20.95
N SER A 209 -1.59 -3.04 20.71
CA SER A 209 -1.23 -2.39 19.45
C SER A 209 0.26 -2.55 19.16
N ILE A 210 0.66 -2.28 17.91
CA ILE A 210 2.07 -2.36 17.51
C ILE A 210 2.91 -1.36 18.31
N VAL A 211 2.43 -0.12 18.47
CA VAL A 211 3.13 0.92 19.25
C VAL A 211 3.30 0.49 20.71
N GLN A 212 2.23 -0.03 21.34
CA GLN A 212 2.31 -0.54 22.70
C GLN A 212 3.35 -1.66 22.82
N ASN A 213 3.32 -2.64 21.90
CA ASN A 213 4.28 -3.75 21.89
C ASN A 213 5.72 -3.26 21.71
N LEU A 214 5.95 -2.33 20.78
CA LEU A 214 7.28 -1.75 20.55
C LEU A 214 7.79 -1.00 21.78
N LEU A 215 6.96 -0.14 22.37
CA LEU A 215 7.34 0.59 23.59
C LEU A 215 7.61 -0.34 24.78
N SER A 216 6.85 -1.43 24.89
CA SER A 216 7.06 -2.42 25.96
C SER A 216 8.31 -3.29 25.75
N ALA A 217 8.75 -3.47 24.50
CA ALA A 217 9.95 -4.23 24.16
C ALA A 217 11.27 -3.49 24.48
N PHE A 218 11.19 -2.18 24.75
CA PHE A 218 12.34 -1.35 25.13
C PHE A 218 12.21 -0.92 26.60
N PRO A 219 12.69 -1.74 27.56
CA PRO A 219 12.56 -1.45 29.00
C PRO A 219 13.30 -0.17 29.43
N ASP A 220 14.35 0.22 28.68
CA ASP A 220 15.10 1.47 28.90
C ASP A 220 14.51 2.66 28.10
N TYR A 221 13.29 2.49 27.56
CA TYR A 221 12.61 3.55 26.83
C TYR A 221 12.42 4.79 27.72
N THR A 222 12.94 5.91 27.26
CA THR A 222 12.67 7.21 27.86
C THR A 222 12.00 8.10 26.83
N PRO A 223 10.98 8.88 27.22
CA PRO A 223 10.37 9.88 26.34
C PRO A 223 11.40 10.84 25.75
N ASP A 224 11.15 11.31 24.51
CA ASP A 224 11.97 12.27 23.81
C ASP A 224 13.41 11.84 23.47
N THR A 225 13.67 10.53 23.50
CA THR A 225 14.92 9.94 23.03
C THR A 225 14.88 9.70 21.51
N GLU A 226 16.04 9.36 20.95
CA GLU A 226 16.14 8.96 19.54
C GLU A 226 15.22 7.78 19.23
N ASP A 227 15.08 6.83 20.15
CA ASP A 227 14.20 5.66 20.01
C ASP A 227 12.71 6.05 19.95
N ASP A 228 12.32 7.04 20.75
CA ASP A 228 10.94 7.58 20.72
C ASP A 228 10.60 8.15 19.35
N VAL A 229 11.52 8.95 18.79
CA VAL A 229 11.36 9.50 17.44
C VAL A 229 11.28 8.38 16.38
N HIS A 230 12.11 7.35 16.51
CA HIS A 230 12.11 6.21 15.57
C HIS A 230 10.81 5.43 15.60
N ILE A 231 10.29 5.08 16.77
CA ILE A 231 9.02 4.37 16.91
C ILE A 231 7.88 5.22 16.35
N LYS A 232 7.86 6.53 16.63
CA LYS A 232 6.87 7.46 16.07
C LYS A 232 6.89 7.45 14.53
N LEU A 233 8.05 7.65 13.90
CA LEU A 233 8.17 7.71 12.43
C LEU A 233 7.92 6.37 11.76
N MET A 234 8.33 5.27 12.38
CA MET A 234 8.08 3.92 11.89
C MET A 234 6.59 3.60 11.91
N SER A 235 5.91 3.94 12.99
CA SER A 235 4.45 3.76 13.12
C SER A 235 3.69 4.59 12.09
N ALA A 236 4.10 5.84 11.87
CA ALA A 236 3.54 6.69 10.83
C ALA A 236 3.78 6.13 9.41
N THR A 237 4.97 5.57 9.16
CA THR A 237 5.28 4.90 7.88
C THR A 237 4.40 3.67 7.65
N MET A 238 4.14 2.88 8.69
CA MET A 238 3.24 1.72 8.59
C MET A 238 1.81 2.14 8.25
N PHE A 239 1.31 3.18 8.91
CA PHE A 239 -0.02 3.71 8.64
C PHE A 239 -0.13 4.26 7.20
N GLY A 240 0.72 5.22 6.83
CA GLY A 240 0.66 5.87 5.51
C GLY A 240 0.94 4.90 4.36
N GLY A 241 1.95 4.04 4.48
CA GLY A 241 2.28 3.04 3.47
C GLY A 241 1.20 1.97 3.29
N GLY A 242 0.50 1.60 4.37
CA GLY A 242 -0.56 0.61 4.32
C GLY A 242 -1.89 1.15 3.80
N LEU A 243 -2.24 2.41 4.11
CA LEU A 243 -3.54 2.99 3.79
C LEU A 243 -3.73 3.15 2.27
N GLU A 244 -2.92 3.99 1.64
CA GLU A 244 -3.11 4.36 0.22
C GLU A 244 -2.93 3.18 -0.73
N THR A 245 -1.95 2.32 -0.47
CA THR A 245 -1.73 1.13 -1.31
C THR A 245 -2.86 0.12 -1.21
N SER A 246 -3.44 -0.07 -0.01
CA SER A 246 -4.59 -0.96 0.19
C SER A 246 -5.85 -0.42 -0.50
N ILE A 247 -6.10 0.89 -0.40
CA ILE A 247 -7.22 1.55 -1.09
C ILE A 247 -7.09 1.42 -2.60
N ALA A 248 -5.90 1.66 -3.14
CA ALA A 248 -5.64 1.52 -4.57
C ALA A 248 -5.88 0.07 -5.05
N THR A 249 -5.38 -0.92 -4.30
CA THR A 249 -5.59 -2.34 -4.62
C THR A 249 -7.08 -2.72 -4.56
N ALA A 250 -7.81 -2.27 -3.54
CA ALA A 250 -9.25 -2.47 -3.44
C ALA A 250 -10.02 -1.83 -4.60
N SER A 251 -9.60 -0.63 -5.04
CA SER A 251 -10.20 0.06 -6.19
C SER A 251 -9.97 -0.71 -7.50
N PHE A 252 -8.78 -1.30 -7.68
CA PHE A 252 -8.51 -2.19 -8.81
C PHE A 252 -9.30 -3.49 -8.74
N PHE A 253 -9.55 -4.00 -7.53
CA PHE A 253 -10.42 -5.17 -7.37
C PHE A 253 -11.85 -4.87 -7.86
N ILE A 254 -12.45 -3.75 -7.47
CA ILE A 254 -13.77 -3.34 -7.97
C ILE A 254 -13.74 -3.22 -9.51
N LEU A 255 -12.71 -2.57 -10.07
CA LEU A 255 -12.56 -2.45 -11.52
C LEU A 255 -12.48 -3.83 -12.20
N ALA A 256 -11.71 -4.75 -11.64
CA ALA A 256 -11.60 -6.11 -12.16
C ALA A 256 -12.95 -6.85 -12.16
N MET A 257 -13.73 -6.73 -11.08
CA MET A 257 -15.04 -7.40 -10.99
C MET A 257 -16.06 -6.80 -11.98
N VAL A 258 -15.98 -5.50 -12.25
CA VAL A 258 -16.82 -4.84 -13.27
C VAL A 258 -16.43 -5.27 -14.69
N LEU A 259 -15.13 -5.40 -14.96
CA LEU A 259 -14.63 -5.77 -16.31
C LEU A 259 -14.79 -7.26 -16.60
N TYR A 260 -14.65 -8.13 -15.59
CA TYR A 260 -14.64 -9.59 -15.69
C TYR A 260 -15.72 -10.23 -14.81
N PRO A 261 -17.02 -10.05 -15.15
CA PRO A 261 -18.13 -10.55 -14.34
C PRO A 261 -18.14 -12.08 -14.21
N GLU A 262 -17.58 -12.82 -15.17
CA GLU A 262 -17.42 -14.27 -15.10
C GLU A 262 -16.46 -14.72 -13.98
N ILE A 263 -15.44 -13.89 -13.66
CA ILE A 263 -14.53 -14.13 -12.54
C ILE A 263 -15.23 -13.82 -11.23
N ALA A 264 -16.02 -12.74 -11.19
CA ALA A 264 -16.82 -12.39 -10.04
C ALA A 264 -17.77 -13.53 -9.65
N LEU A 265 -18.45 -14.16 -10.63
CA LEU A 265 -19.33 -15.32 -10.41
C LEU A 265 -18.57 -16.53 -9.84
N LYS A 266 -17.38 -16.85 -10.38
CA LYS A 266 -16.56 -17.94 -9.84
C LYS A 266 -16.18 -17.74 -8.37
N ILE A 267 -15.81 -16.48 -8.00
CA ILE A 267 -15.51 -16.14 -6.61
C ILE A 267 -16.76 -16.31 -5.74
N GLN A 268 -17.92 -15.82 -6.19
CA GLN A 268 -19.18 -15.94 -5.46
C GLN A 268 -19.57 -17.40 -5.25
N GLU A 269 -19.49 -18.22 -6.28
CA GLU A 269 -19.79 -19.66 -6.21
C GLU A 269 -18.90 -20.38 -5.19
N GLU A 270 -17.60 -20.08 -5.17
CA GLU A 270 -16.68 -20.68 -4.19
C GLU A 270 -17.02 -20.26 -2.76
N VAL A 271 -17.24 -18.96 -2.53
CA VAL A 271 -17.58 -18.44 -1.19
C VAL A 271 -18.93 -18.99 -0.70
N ASP A 272 -19.92 -19.09 -1.59
CA ASP A 272 -21.23 -19.66 -1.28
C ASP A 272 -21.15 -21.13 -0.89
N GLN A 273 -20.31 -21.92 -1.57
CA GLN A 273 -20.10 -23.34 -1.24
C GLN A 273 -19.54 -23.50 0.18
N VAL A 274 -18.56 -22.66 0.56
CA VAL A 274 -17.93 -22.73 1.88
C VAL A 274 -18.85 -22.22 2.98
N LEU A 275 -19.62 -21.17 2.72
CA LEU A 275 -20.49 -20.53 3.72
C LEU A 275 -21.95 -20.98 3.66
N ARG A 276 -22.27 -22.01 2.88
CA ARG A 276 -23.64 -22.45 2.58
C ARG A 276 -24.55 -22.64 3.80
N THR A 277 -23.97 -23.06 4.91
CA THR A 277 -24.70 -23.32 6.17
C THR A 277 -24.27 -22.41 7.30
N ALA A 278 -23.31 -21.50 7.04
CA ALA A 278 -22.76 -20.62 8.03
C ALA A 278 -23.48 -19.26 7.96
N GLU A 279 -24.32 -18.95 8.93
CA GLU A 279 -24.97 -17.64 9.06
C GLU A 279 -23.97 -16.59 9.57
N ARG A 280 -22.85 -16.40 8.86
CA ARG A 280 -21.78 -15.48 9.20
C ARG A 280 -21.06 -14.96 7.96
N LEU A 281 -20.26 -13.90 8.11
CA LEU A 281 -19.34 -13.43 7.08
C LEU A 281 -18.08 -14.31 6.98
N PRO A 282 -17.36 -14.25 5.85
CA PRO A 282 -16.05 -14.89 5.71
C PRO A 282 -15.06 -14.42 6.78
N THR A 283 -14.20 -15.32 7.23
CA THR A 283 -13.14 -15.07 8.19
C THR A 283 -11.81 -15.61 7.68
N MET A 284 -10.70 -15.32 8.37
CA MET A 284 -9.40 -15.90 8.02
C MET A 284 -9.35 -17.43 8.17
N HIS A 285 -10.26 -18.05 8.93
CA HIS A 285 -10.35 -19.51 9.04
C HIS A 285 -10.86 -20.17 7.74
N ASP A 286 -11.56 -19.44 6.90
CA ASP A 286 -12.09 -19.94 5.63
C ASP A 286 -11.05 -19.94 4.50
N ARG A 287 -9.90 -19.27 4.72
CA ARG A 287 -8.89 -18.99 3.69
C ARG A 287 -8.41 -20.24 2.94
N GLU A 288 -8.18 -21.33 3.63
CA GLU A 288 -7.69 -22.56 3.01
C GLU A 288 -8.76 -23.27 2.17
N GLN A 289 -10.02 -22.95 2.41
CA GLN A 289 -11.18 -23.49 1.69
C GLN A 289 -11.60 -22.61 0.50
N LEU A 290 -10.95 -21.46 0.31
CA LEU A 290 -11.23 -20.46 -0.74
C LEU A 290 -10.01 -20.29 -1.69
N PRO A 291 -9.60 -21.36 -2.41
CA PRO A 291 -8.42 -21.31 -3.27
C PRO A 291 -8.55 -20.33 -4.44
N TYR A 292 -9.75 -20.14 -5.02
CA TYR A 292 -9.95 -19.20 -6.12
C TYR A 292 -9.86 -17.74 -5.65
N VAL A 293 -10.43 -17.42 -4.49
CA VAL A 293 -10.21 -16.12 -3.84
C VAL A 293 -8.71 -15.90 -3.61
N ARG A 294 -7.99 -16.91 -3.12
CA ARG A 294 -6.53 -16.81 -2.91
C ARG A 294 -5.76 -16.55 -4.20
N ASN A 295 -6.14 -17.18 -5.31
CA ASN A 295 -5.50 -16.98 -6.61
C ASN A 295 -5.84 -15.61 -7.24
N THR A 296 -6.99 -15.04 -6.87
CA THR A 296 -7.40 -13.70 -7.30
C THR A 296 -6.45 -12.61 -6.77
N LEU A 297 -5.90 -12.78 -5.57
CA LEU A 297 -5.03 -11.76 -4.95
C LEU A 297 -3.68 -11.57 -5.67
N PRO A 298 -2.88 -12.62 -5.94
CA PRO A 298 -1.66 -12.45 -6.72
C PRO A 298 -1.92 -11.98 -8.15
N GLU A 299 -3.03 -12.37 -8.77
CA GLU A 299 -3.41 -11.86 -10.09
C GLU A 299 -3.76 -10.36 -10.04
N LEU A 300 -4.47 -9.92 -9.02
CA LEU A 300 -4.78 -8.50 -8.82
C LEU A 300 -3.50 -7.66 -8.71
N LEU A 301 -2.55 -8.11 -7.91
CA LEU A 301 -1.25 -7.46 -7.71
C LEU A 301 -0.36 -7.50 -8.96
N ARG A 302 -0.49 -8.55 -9.80
CA ARG A 302 0.19 -8.67 -11.08
C ARG A 302 -0.45 -7.76 -12.13
N TRP A 303 -1.78 -7.83 -12.27
CA TRP A 303 -2.51 -7.14 -13.33
C TRP A 303 -2.38 -5.62 -13.21
N GLN A 304 -2.53 -5.09 -11.99
CA GLN A 304 -2.38 -3.67 -11.73
C GLN A 304 -1.52 -3.45 -10.46
N PRO A 305 -0.19 -3.53 -10.59
CA PRO A 305 0.69 -3.26 -9.46
C PRO A 305 0.56 -1.80 -9.05
N VAL A 306 0.17 -1.56 -7.80
CA VAL A 306 -0.04 -0.21 -7.26
C VAL A 306 1.22 0.66 -7.36
N ASN A 307 2.39 0.04 -7.23
CA ASN A 307 3.69 0.70 -7.38
C ASN A 307 4.43 0.14 -8.61
N PRO A 308 4.11 0.60 -9.82
CA PRO A 308 4.61 0.00 -11.07
C PRO A 308 6.12 0.10 -11.27
N LEU A 309 6.75 1.11 -10.68
CA LEU A 309 8.20 1.34 -10.69
C LEU A 309 8.85 1.02 -9.34
N ALA A 310 8.11 0.36 -8.44
CA ALA A 310 8.49 0.12 -7.07
C ALA A 310 8.92 1.41 -6.34
N ILE A 311 9.49 1.31 -5.15
CA ILE A 311 10.15 2.46 -4.49
C ILE A 311 11.62 2.47 -4.94
N PRO A 312 12.11 3.54 -5.60
CA PRO A 312 13.45 3.55 -6.17
C PRO A 312 14.54 3.24 -5.14
N HIS A 313 15.47 2.37 -5.54
CA HIS A 313 16.69 2.08 -4.80
C HIS A 313 17.81 3.06 -5.19
N ALA A 314 18.93 3.02 -4.47
CA ALA A 314 20.16 3.69 -4.85
C ALA A 314 21.35 2.75 -4.74
N ALA A 315 22.29 2.87 -5.67
CA ALA A 315 23.58 2.18 -5.59
C ALA A 315 24.45 2.85 -4.51
N MET A 316 24.92 2.06 -3.54
CA MET A 316 25.76 2.57 -2.44
C MET A 316 27.25 2.57 -2.80
N GLU A 317 27.62 1.82 -3.84
CA GLU A 317 28.97 1.68 -4.38
C GLU A 317 28.88 1.56 -5.90
N ASP A 318 30.00 1.70 -6.59
CA ASP A 318 30.10 1.38 -8.01
C ASP A 318 29.82 -0.11 -8.23
N GLY A 319 29.12 -0.42 -9.29
CA GLY A 319 28.76 -1.78 -9.65
C GLY A 319 28.79 -2.01 -11.16
N GLU A 320 28.56 -3.25 -11.55
CA GLU A 320 28.49 -3.67 -12.94
C GLU A 320 27.39 -4.72 -13.15
N TYR A 321 26.73 -4.66 -14.30
CA TYR A 321 25.80 -5.69 -14.74
C TYR A 321 25.92 -5.92 -16.24
N LYS A 322 26.23 -7.15 -16.65
CA LYS A 322 26.42 -7.56 -18.08
C LYS A 322 27.36 -6.61 -18.85
N GLY A 323 28.49 -6.20 -18.24
CA GLY A 323 29.45 -5.25 -18.82
C GLY A 323 29.06 -3.78 -18.77
N CYS A 324 27.88 -3.44 -18.22
CA CYS A 324 27.45 -2.06 -18.04
C CYS A 324 27.83 -1.56 -16.65
N HIS A 325 28.62 -0.50 -16.57
CA HIS A 325 28.97 0.16 -15.31
C HIS A 325 27.78 0.89 -14.72
N ILE A 326 27.52 0.69 -13.43
CA ILE A 326 26.50 1.37 -12.65
C ILE A 326 27.20 2.22 -11.59
N PRO A 327 27.28 3.54 -11.78
CA PRO A 327 27.94 4.42 -10.82
C PRO A 327 27.29 4.40 -9.45
N LYS A 328 28.08 4.59 -8.40
CA LYS A 328 27.59 4.93 -7.07
C LYS A 328 26.56 6.06 -7.14
N ASP A 329 25.61 6.08 -6.23
CA ASP A 329 24.49 7.05 -6.12
C ASP A 329 23.52 7.03 -7.32
N SER A 330 23.69 6.09 -8.27
CA SER A 330 22.67 5.84 -9.30
C SER A 330 21.34 5.46 -8.67
N ILE A 331 20.24 6.01 -9.17
CA ILE A 331 18.89 5.57 -8.83
C ILE A 331 18.62 4.27 -9.60
N VAL A 332 18.23 3.20 -8.89
CA VAL A 332 17.97 1.89 -9.48
C VAL A 332 16.50 1.54 -9.29
N ILE A 333 15.79 1.37 -10.39
CA ILE A 333 14.34 1.16 -10.43
C ILE A 333 14.04 -0.26 -10.89
N GLY A 334 13.37 -1.06 -10.05
CA GLY A 334 12.76 -2.31 -10.47
C GLY A 334 11.44 -2.02 -11.18
N ASN A 335 11.40 -2.23 -12.49
CA ASN A 335 10.23 -1.96 -13.31
C ASN A 335 9.22 -3.11 -13.19
N THR A 336 8.47 -3.11 -12.06
CA THR A 336 7.44 -4.11 -11.78
C THR A 336 6.40 -4.17 -12.91
N TRP A 337 6.05 -3.02 -13.51
CA TRP A 337 5.13 -2.98 -14.64
C TRP A 337 5.63 -3.80 -15.84
N ALA A 338 6.89 -3.63 -16.24
CA ALA A 338 7.44 -4.40 -17.35
C ALA A 338 7.52 -5.89 -17.04
N ILE A 339 7.92 -6.23 -15.80
CA ILE A 339 8.03 -7.62 -15.34
C ILE A 339 6.67 -8.32 -15.37
N THR A 340 5.62 -7.63 -14.91
CA THR A 340 4.27 -8.20 -14.89
C THR A 340 3.61 -8.30 -16.27
N ARG A 341 4.26 -7.75 -17.33
CA ARG A 341 3.86 -7.81 -18.74
C ARG A 341 4.80 -8.67 -19.58
N ASP A 342 5.65 -9.47 -18.95
CA ASP A 342 6.46 -10.46 -19.67
C ASP A 342 5.59 -11.65 -20.07
N GLU A 343 5.34 -11.76 -21.39
CA GLU A 343 4.48 -12.80 -21.97
C GLU A 343 5.06 -14.22 -21.78
N ASN A 344 6.39 -14.35 -21.58
CA ASN A 344 7.03 -15.64 -21.30
C ASN A 344 6.72 -16.14 -19.88
N ILE A 345 6.40 -15.21 -18.96
CA ILE A 345 6.05 -15.53 -17.56
C ILE A 345 4.54 -15.53 -17.38
N TYR A 346 3.87 -14.53 -17.97
CA TYR A 346 2.43 -14.30 -17.83
C TYR A 346 1.79 -14.20 -19.22
N PRO A 347 1.41 -15.32 -19.86
CA PRO A 347 0.70 -15.28 -21.16
C PRO A 347 -0.54 -14.39 -21.08
N ASP A 348 -0.84 -13.62 -22.14
CA ASP A 348 -1.92 -12.64 -22.18
C ASP A 348 -1.93 -11.68 -20.98
N PRO A 349 -0.85 -10.92 -20.73
CA PRO A 349 -0.63 -10.21 -19.48
C PRO A 349 -1.62 -9.06 -19.23
N GLU A 350 -2.30 -8.56 -20.26
CA GLU A 350 -3.33 -7.52 -20.12
C GLU A 350 -4.67 -8.07 -19.61
N CYS A 351 -4.90 -9.38 -19.74
CA CYS A 351 -6.08 -10.02 -19.20
C CYS A 351 -5.93 -10.30 -17.71
N PHE A 352 -7.00 -10.01 -16.95
CA PHE A 352 -7.13 -10.41 -15.55
C PHE A 352 -7.61 -11.87 -15.50
N ASN A 353 -6.74 -12.77 -15.09
CA ASN A 353 -7.03 -14.22 -15.09
C ASN A 353 -6.44 -14.92 -13.85
N PRO A 354 -7.23 -15.08 -12.77
CA PRO A 354 -6.80 -15.81 -11.57
C PRO A 354 -6.45 -17.28 -11.82
N ASP A 355 -7.00 -17.92 -12.87
CA ASP A 355 -6.74 -19.32 -13.22
C ASP A 355 -5.25 -19.55 -13.54
N ARG A 356 -4.51 -18.49 -13.88
CA ARG A 356 -3.06 -18.47 -14.06
C ARG A 356 -2.29 -19.06 -12.86
N PHE A 357 -2.75 -18.77 -11.66
CA PHE A 357 -2.15 -19.20 -10.40
C PHE A 357 -2.64 -20.58 -9.91
N LEU A 358 -3.42 -21.31 -10.73
CA LEU A 358 -3.62 -22.74 -10.54
C LEU A 358 -2.36 -23.55 -10.85
N ASP A 359 -1.48 -23.01 -11.71
CA ASP A 359 -0.15 -23.54 -11.94
C ASP A 359 0.82 -22.99 -10.89
N PRO A 360 1.32 -23.83 -9.96
CA PRO A 360 2.23 -23.39 -8.91
C PRO A 360 3.62 -22.95 -9.43
N THR A 361 3.93 -23.18 -10.71
CA THR A 361 5.18 -22.74 -11.32
C THR A 361 5.15 -21.29 -11.77
N VAL A 362 3.96 -20.69 -11.90
CA VAL A 362 3.83 -19.27 -12.21
C VAL A 362 4.21 -18.44 -10.98
N PRO A 363 5.28 -17.65 -11.04
CA PRO A 363 5.74 -16.88 -9.88
C PRO A 363 4.77 -15.73 -9.56
N PRO A 364 4.60 -15.36 -8.30
CA PRO A 364 3.89 -14.13 -7.95
C PRO A 364 4.65 -12.90 -8.44
N ALA A 365 3.92 -11.86 -8.81
CA ALA A 365 4.51 -10.58 -9.19
C ALA A 365 5.29 -9.94 -8.01
N PRO A 366 6.41 -9.23 -8.27
CA PRO A 366 7.18 -8.55 -7.23
C PRO A 366 6.50 -7.24 -6.77
N ALA A 367 5.19 -7.29 -6.53
CA ALA A 367 4.36 -6.12 -6.18
C ALA A 367 4.73 -5.52 -4.81
N PHE A 368 5.35 -6.31 -3.94
CA PHE A 368 5.82 -5.88 -2.63
C PHE A 368 7.29 -5.45 -2.61
N GLY A 369 7.92 -5.27 -3.76
CA GLY A 369 9.32 -4.83 -3.88
C GLY A 369 10.33 -5.97 -3.84
N TYR A 370 11.60 -5.64 -3.61
CA TYR A 370 12.75 -6.49 -3.89
C TYR A 370 13.70 -6.60 -2.69
N GLY A 371 14.31 -7.77 -2.55
CA GLY A 371 15.44 -8.04 -1.68
C GLY A 371 15.23 -7.63 -0.23
N ARG A 372 16.22 -6.96 0.34
CA ARG A 372 16.16 -6.48 1.73
C ARG A 372 15.13 -5.38 1.96
N ARG A 373 14.58 -4.81 0.91
CA ARG A 373 13.60 -3.72 0.94
C ARG A 373 12.17 -4.20 0.65
N ILE A 374 11.95 -5.52 0.64
CA ILE A 374 10.60 -6.07 0.50
C ILE A 374 9.67 -5.50 1.59
N CYS A 375 8.42 -5.27 1.22
CA CYS A 375 7.44 -4.67 2.12
C CYS A 375 7.24 -5.51 3.39
N PRO A 376 7.50 -4.96 4.58
CA PRO A 376 7.30 -5.68 5.82
C PRO A 376 5.81 -5.96 6.12
N GLY A 377 4.90 -5.14 5.55
CA GLY A 377 3.46 -5.28 5.71
C GLY A 377 2.77 -6.24 4.73
N SER A 378 3.53 -6.98 3.89
CA SER A 378 2.97 -7.85 2.85
C SER A 378 1.96 -8.87 3.38
N HIS A 379 2.27 -9.55 4.48
CA HIS A 379 1.37 -10.53 5.10
C HIS A 379 0.11 -9.89 5.72
N PHE A 380 0.27 -8.69 6.29
CA PHE A 380 -0.86 -7.94 6.83
C PHE A 380 -1.80 -7.46 5.72
N ALA A 381 -1.24 -6.94 4.63
CA ALA A 381 -1.99 -6.50 3.45
C ALA A 381 -2.71 -7.67 2.76
N ASP A 382 -2.03 -8.80 2.60
CA ASP A 382 -2.59 -10.02 2.00
C ASP A 382 -3.80 -10.53 2.80
N ALA A 383 -3.71 -10.58 4.13
CA ALA A 383 -4.84 -10.96 4.99
C ALA A 383 -6.01 -9.99 4.86
N ASN A 384 -5.73 -8.69 4.85
CA ASN A 384 -6.76 -7.66 4.76
C ASN A 384 -7.46 -7.67 3.39
N LEU A 385 -6.72 -7.86 2.31
CA LEU A 385 -7.27 -8.00 0.96
C LEU A 385 -8.11 -9.28 0.82
N PHE A 386 -7.65 -10.40 1.39
CA PHE A 386 -8.43 -11.64 1.39
C PHE A 386 -9.80 -11.44 2.06
N LEU A 387 -9.82 -10.87 3.26
CA LEU A 387 -11.07 -10.58 3.98
C LEU A 387 -11.96 -9.62 3.21
N LEU A 388 -11.39 -8.56 2.63
CA LEU A 388 -12.15 -7.60 1.83
C LEU A 388 -12.78 -8.28 0.61
N THR A 389 -11.99 -8.98 -0.20
CA THR A 389 -12.45 -9.60 -1.44
C THR A 389 -13.51 -10.67 -1.19
N SER A 390 -13.25 -11.59 -0.25
CA SER A 390 -14.19 -12.64 0.09
C SER A 390 -15.51 -12.08 0.65
N THR A 391 -15.43 -11.06 1.52
CA THR A 391 -16.63 -10.48 2.14
C THR A 391 -17.45 -9.64 1.16
N LEU A 392 -16.80 -8.82 0.31
CA LEU A 392 -17.50 -8.05 -0.72
C LEU A 392 -18.25 -8.99 -1.68
N MET A 393 -17.58 -10.04 -2.15
CA MET A 393 -18.17 -10.97 -3.10
C MET A 393 -19.26 -11.85 -2.46
N TYR A 394 -19.20 -12.10 -1.16
CA TYR A 394 -20.27 -12.77 -0.44
C TYR A 394 -21.50 -11.90 -0.29
N VAL A 395 -21.35 -10.61 0.01
CA VAL A 395 -22.45 -9.70 0.35
C VAL A 395 -23.04 -9.02 -0.87
N PHE A 396 -22.22 -8.66 -1.87
CA PHE A 396 -22.64 -7.80 -2.97
C PHE A 396 -22.44 -8.44 -4.35
N ASP A 397 -23.33 -8.08 -5.28
CA ASP A 397 -23.09 -8.11 -6.71
C ASP A 397 -22.42 -6.81 -7.12
N ILE A 398 -21.27 -6.92 -7.77
CA ILE A 398 -20.53 -5.80 -8.37
C ILE A 398 -20.83 -5.83 -9.86
N GLN A 399 -21.60 -4.85 -10.35
CA GLN A 399 -22.15 -4.85 -11.70
C GLN A 399 -21.71 -3.60 -12.47
N ARG A 400 -21.77 -3.66 -13.80
CA ARG A 400 -21.64 -2.51 -14.66
C ARG A 400 -22.78 -1.54 -14.43
N ALA A 401 -22.50 -0.25 -14.42
CA ALA A 401 -23.54 0.75 -14.50
C ALA A 401 -24.16 0.77 -15.90
N VAL A 402 -25.36 1.30 -15.99
CA VAL A 402 -26.04 1.51 -17.27
C VAL A 402 -26.19 3.02 -17.56
N ASP A 403 -26.16 3.38 -18.82
CA ASP A 403 -26.42 4.75 -19.25
C ASP A 403 -27.92 5.04 -19.30
N GLU A 404 -28.28 6.26 -19.72
CA GLU A 404 -29.68 6.71 -19.85
C GLU A 404 -30.49 5.89 -20.85
N THR A 405 -29.84 5.16 -21.77
CA THR A 405 -30.48 4.26 -22.75
C THR A 405 -30.65 2.82 -22.23
N GLY A 406 -30.09 2.51 -21.06
CA GLY A 406 -30.08 1.16 -20.49
C GLY A 406 -28.92 0.29 -21.01
N GLN A 407 -27.93 0.87 -21.73
CA GLN A 407 -26.76 0.15 -22.19
C GLN A 407 -25.69 0.11 -21.08
N GLU A 408 -25.03 -1.05 -20.92
CA GLU A 408 -23.94 -1.23 -19.98
C GLU A 408 -22.75 -0.32 -20.31
N ILE A 409 -22.23 0.38 -19.28
CA ILE A 409 -21.02 1.18 -19.37
C ILE A 409 -19.82 0.29 -19.00
N ILE A 410 -18.95 0.02 -19.98
CA ILE A 410 -17.71 -0.71 -19.77
C ILE A 410 -16.62 0.30 -19.44
N PRO A 411 -16.06 0.30 -18.21
CA PRO A 411 -15.01 1.24 -17.83
C PRO A 411 -13.73 1.03 -18.65
N GLU A 412 -13.09 2.12 -19.03
CA GLU A 412 -11.73 2.07 -19.54
C GLU A 412 -10.72 1.95 -18.38
N ILE A 413 -9.63 1.20 -18.62
CA ILE A 413 -8.52 1.10 -17.66
C ILE A 413 -7.67 2.37 -17.77
N LYS A 414 -8.09 3.42 -17.06
CA LYS A 414 -7.36 4.69 -16.97
C LYS A 414 -6.80 4.89 -15.58
N MET A 415 -5.53 5.28 -15.51
CA MET A 415 -4.83 5.48 -14.25
C MET A 415 -4.83 6.95 -13.84
N MET A 416 -4.94 7.18 -12.55
CA MET A 416 -4.76 8.47 -11.92
C MET A 416 -3.34 8.55 -11.37
N MET A 417 -2.62 9.59 -11.78
CA MET A 417 -1.24 9.85 -11.36
C MET A 417 -1.21 10.96 -10.30
N ASP A 418 -1.92 10.78 -9.20
CA ASP A 418 -1.94 11.74 -8.09
C ASP A 418 -0.67 11.68 -7.26
N SER A 419 -0.04 10.53 -7.26
CA SER A 419 1.16 10.25 -6.50
C SER A 419 2.30 9.87 -7.46
N THR A 420 3.51 10.24 -7.09
CA THR A 420 4.72 9.89 -7.86
C THR A 420 5.14 8.44 -7.69
N VAL A 421 4.53 7.72 -6.76
CA VAL A 421 4.94 6.37 -6.38
C VAL A 421 3.84 5.34 -6.61
N SER A 422 2.59 5.70 -6.35
CA SER A 422 1.44 4.80 -6.50
C SER A 422 0.39 5.36 -7.44
N TRP A 423 -0.27 4.48 -8.16
CA TRP A 423 -1.42 4.80 -9.00
C TRP A 423 -2.65 4.01 -8.57
N ARG A 424 -3.79 4.55 -8.94
CA ARG A 424 -5.11 3.97 -8.75
C ARG A 424 -5.95 4.20 -10.00
N PRO A 425 -7.04 3.47 -10.20
CA PRO A 425 -7.91 3.76 -11.34
C PRO A 425 -8.53 5.16 -11.21
N GLN A 426 -8.74 5.82 -12.35
CA GLN A 426 -9.62 6.98 -12.41
C GLN A 426 -11.03 6.57 -12.00
N ALA A 427 -11.84 7.55 -11.63
CA ALA A 427 -13.25 7.33 -11.34
C ALA A 427 -13.97 6.63 -12.49
N PHE A 428 -14.75 5.63 -12.17
CA PHE A 428 -15.60 4.89 -13.10
C PHE A 428 -16.95 4.56 -12.45
N PRO A 429 -18.03 4.48 -13.22
CA PRO A 429 -19.33 4.09 -12.71
C PRO A 429 -19.42 2.58 -12.54
N PHE A 430 -20.06 2.13 -11.46
CA PHE A 430 -20.42 0.74 -11.21
C PHE A 430 -21.66 0.67 -10.31
N VAL A 431 -22.22 -0.51 -10.12
CA VAL A 431 -23.32 -0.75 -9.19
C VAL A 431 -22.87 -1.76 -8.14
N LEU A 432 -23.09 -1.42 -6.88
CA LEU A 432 -22.88 -2.30 -5.74
C LEU A 432 -24.25 -2.62 -5.14
N LYS A 433 -24.74 -3.85 -5.35
CA LYS A 433 -26.08 -4.27 -4.94
C LYS A 433 -25.97 -5.44 -3.96
N PRO A 434 -26.67 -5.41 -2.82
CA PRO A 434 -26.77 -6.60 -1.96
C PRO A 434 -27.33 -7.79 -2.73
N ARG A 435 -26.72 -8.96 -2.61
CA ARG A 435 -27.10 -10.19 -3.37
C ARG A 435 -28.47 -10.72 -2.97
N SER A 436 -28.85 -10.55 -1.70
CA SER A 436 -30.20 -10.93 -1.22
C SER A 436 -30.55 -10.23 0.08
N GLU A 437 -31.85 -10.29 0.44
CA GLU A 437 -32.32 -9.80 1.76
C GLU A 437 -31.65 -10.56 2.94
N ALA A 438 -31.31 -11.84 2.75
CA ALA A 438 -30.62 -12.62 3.78
C ALA A 438 -29.23 -12.06 4.06
N HIS A 439 -28.44 -11.76 3.02
CA HIS A 439 -27.12 -11.14 3.17
C HIS A 439 -27.23 -9.75 3.81
N MET A 440 -28.22 -8.95 3.41
CA MET A 440 -28.45 -7.63 4.00
C MET A 440 -28.83 -7.72 5.50
N LYS A 441 -29.73 -8.66 5.87
CA LYS A 441 -30.09 -8.91 7.27
C LYS A 441 -28.88 -9.36 8.09
N LEU A 442 -28.07 -10.28 7.55
CA LEU A 442 -26.84 -10.74 8.20
C LEU A 442 -25.92 -9.57 8.55
N VAL A 443 -25.63 -8.71 7.58
CA VAL A 443 -24.74 -7.55 7.78
C VAL A 443 -25.34 -6.58 8.80
N THR A 444 -26.66 -6.34 8.76
CA THR A 444 -27.35 -5.42 9.69
C THR A 444 -27.30 -5.95 11.12
N SER A 445 -27.54 -7.26 11.32
CA SER A 445 -27.55 -7.88 12.66
C SER A 445 -26.17 -7.88 13.33
N LEU A 446 -25.09 -7.82 12.58
CA LEU A 446 -23.73 -7.79 13.10
C LEU A 446 -23.27 -6.37 13.50
N ASN A 447 -24.00 -5.33 13.10
CA ASN A 447 -23.70 -3.93 13.39
C ASN A 447 -24.62 -3.33 14.49
N THR A 448 -25.51 -4.13 15.05
CA THR A 448 -26.32 -3.82 16.25
C THR A 448 -25.64 -4.35 17.51
#